data_0c824969d3980f6a18797cd34e4408f5
#
_entry.id   0c824969d3980f6a18797cd34e4408f5
#
_cell.length_a   1.000
_cell.length_b   1.000
_cell.length_c   1.000
_cell.angle_alpha   90.00
_cell.angle_beta   90.00
_cell.angle_gamma   90.00
#
_symmetry.space_group_name_H-M   'P 1'
#
loop_
_entity.id
_entity.type
_entity.pdbx_description
1 polymer ?
#
loop_
_entity_poly.entity_id
_entity_poly.type
_entity_poly.pdbx_seq_one_letter_code
_entity_poly.pdbx_strand_id
1 'polypeptide(L)'
;MADNPIFDRLIKNGCAHEDGARVWRVDDSKLWYLMPEQARGYLEYLNEEGYKGGLKEMGLLRKHAAEIVSGLADGPLNIVDLGCGDGRKAVPIVEHLYGKCAIRYCPIDISRFMVDRAAEAVGKLGIAAVKETWSVHDFERLEELSPHLRSGGFDRCMFMLMG
;
A
#
# COMPACT_ATOMS: atom_id res chain seq x y z
N MET A 1 27.08 -10.56 0.36
CA MET A 1 26.40 -9.31 -0.07
C MET A 1 24.95 -9.69 -0.22
N ALA A 2 24.03 -8.96 0.35
CA ALA A 2 22.61 -9.23 0.13
C ALA A 2 22.32 -9.04 -1.37
N ASP A 3 21.63 -10.00 -1.98
CA ASP A 3 21.22 -9.91 -3.38
C ASP A 3 20.32 -8.69 -3.52
N ASN A 4 20.75 -7.70 -4.29
CA ASN A 4 19.97 -6.49 -4.56
C ASN A 4 19.31 -6.64 -5.94
N PRO A 5 18.00 -6.87 -6.01
CA PRO A 5 17.30 -7.16 -7.26
C PRO A 5 17.37 -6.02 -8.28
N ILE A 6 17.53 -4.75 -7.82
CA ILE A 6 17.77 -3.63 -8.72
C ILE A 6 19.13 -3.78 -9.38
N PHE A 7 20.16 -4.09 -8.60
CA PHE A 7 21.52 -4.23 -9.09
C PHE A 7 21.63 -5.35 -10.13
N ASP A 8 21.02 -6.50 -9.81
CA ASP A 8 20.96 -7.64 -10.74
C ASP A 8 20.25 -7.28 -12.04
N ARG A 9 19.18 -6.50 -11.98
CA ARG A 9 18.44 -6.04 -13.14
C ARG A 9 19.28 -5.05 -13.97
N LEU A 10 19.96 -4.11 -13.34
CA LEU A 10 20.84 -3.17 -14.01
C LEU A 10 22.00 -3.88 -14.70
N ILE A 11 22.62 -4.87 -14.06
CA ILE A 11 23.67 -5.70 -14.67
C ILE A 11 23.11 -6.46 -15.88
N LYS A 12 21.95 -7.09 -15.74
CA LYS A 12 21.32 -7.87 -16.81
C LYS A 12 20.95 -7.02 -18.01
N ASN A 13 20.37 -5.84 -17.80
CA ASN A 13 19.91 -4.95 -18.87
C ASN A 13 21.06 -4.15 -19.50
N GLY A 14 22.16 -3.98 -18.75
CA GLY A 14 23.27 -3.13 -19.18
C GLY A 14 22.91 -1.64 -19.21
N CYS A 15 23.80 -0.82 -19.76
CA CYS A 15 23.52 0.60 -19.97
C CYS A 15 23.33 0.90 -21.46
N ALA A 16 22.39 1.78 -21.77
CA ALA A 16 22.26 2.42 -23.07
C ALA A 16 23.11 3.71 -23.12
N HIS A 17 23.41 4.18 -24.33
CA HIS A 17 24.02 5.50 -24.54
C HIS A 17 22.98 6.35 -25.25
N GLU A 18 22.52 7.40 -24.61
CA GLU A 18 21.52 8.33 -25.13
C GLU A 18 22.05 9.75 -24.97
N ASP A 19 22.09 10.53 -26.04
CA ASP A 19 22.57 11.92 -26.05
C ASP A 19 23.94 12.13 -25.38
N GLY A 20 24.86 11.15 -25.54
CA GLY A 20 26.18 11.18 -24.93
C GLY A 20 26.26 10.79 -23.46
N ALA A 21 25.13 10.47 -22.81
CA ALA A 21 25.07 10.01 -21.45
C ALA A 21 24.89 8.50 -21.34
N ARG A 22 25.37 7.91 -20.24
CA ARG A 22 25.06 6.51 -19.88
C ARG A 22 23.73 6.47 -19.16
N VAL A 23 22.76 5.73 -19.68
CA VAL A 23 21.42 5.59 -19.11
C VAL A 23 21.23 4.16 -18.63
N TRP A 24 20.95 4.01 -17.35
CA TRP A 24 20.57 2.75 -16.72
C TRP A 24 19.06 2.75 -16.49
N ARG A 25 18.36 1.74 -17.01
CA ARG A 25 16.91 1.65 -16.89
C ARG A 25 16.51 0.54 -15.94
N VAL A 26 15.68 0.89 -14.98
CA VAL A 26 14.92 -0.06 -14.18
C VAL A 26 13.52 -0.12 -14.76
N ASP A 27 13.23 -1.20 -15.46
CA ASP A 27 12.00 -1.42 -16.23
C ASP A 27 10.79 -1.85 -15.39
N ASP A 28 11.03 -2.23 -14.15
CA ASP A 28 9.98 -2.66 -13.21
C ASP A 28 10.04 -1.80 -11.94
N SER A 29 9.06 -0.93 -11.77
CA SER A 29 8.98 -0.03 -10.61
C SER A 29 8.81 -0.76 -9.28
N LYS A 30 8.32 -2.00 -9.28
CA LYS A 30 8.17 -2.82 -8.07
C LYS A 30 9.51 -3.10 -7.40
N LEU A 31 10.59 -3.14 -8.17
CA LEU A 31 11.94 -3.35 -7.64
C LEU A 31 12.38 -2.29 -6.62
N TRP A 32 11.79 -1.09 -6.68
CA TRP A 32 12.09 0.01 -5.75
C TRP A 32 11.53 -0.21 -4.33
N TYR A 33 10.67 -1.23 -4.11
CA TYR A 33 9.97 -1.45 -2.84
C TYR A 33 10.27 -2.79 -2.20
N LEU A 34 10.99 -3.70 -2.89
CA LEU A 34 11.22 -5.07 -2.41
C LEU A 34 12.08 -5.15 -1.17
N MET A 35 13.11 -4.30 -1.06
CA MET A 35 14.02 -4.29 0.08
C MET A 35 13.53 -3.31 1.15
N PRO A 36 13.62 -3.65 2.46
CA PRO A 36 13.20 -2.75 3.54
C PRO A 36 13.89 -1.38 3.50
N GLU A 37 15.15 -1.32 3.09
CA GLU A 37 15.93 -0.10 2.95
C GLU A 37 15.37 0.80 1.85
N GLN A 38 15.00 0.21 0.72
CA GLN A 38 14.39 0.92 -0.42
C GLN A 38 13.02 1.47 -0.03
N ALA A 39 12.18 0.63 0.58
CA ALA A 39 10.87 1.02 1.07
C ALA A 39 10.95 2.16 2.10
N ARG A 40 11.97 2.13 2.99
CA ARG A 40 12.24 3.20 3.94
C ARG A 40 12.67 4.49 3.25
N GLY A 41 13.61 4.41 2.30
CA GLY A 41 14.04 5.56 1.50
C GLY A 41 12.89 6.22 0.74
N TYR A 42 11.94 5.42 0.21
CA TYR A 42 10.72 5.94 -0.40
C TYR A 42 9.86 6.71 0.61
N LEU A 43 9.66 6.20 1.83
CA LEU A 43 8.91 6.90 2.87
C LEU A 43 9.60 8.19 3.31
N GLU A 44 10.93 8.22 3.35
CA GLU A 44 11.71 9.43 3.63
C GLU A 44 11.47 10.48 2.55
N TYR A 45 11.55 10.08 1.27
CA TYR A 45 11.25 10.95 0.13
C TYR A 45 9.83 11.53 0.19
N LEU A 46 8.82 10.74 0.55
CA LEU A 46 7.44 11.22 0.71
C LEU A 46 7.27 12.29 1.81
N ASN A 47 8.19 12.33 2.76
CA ASN A 47 8.18 13.29 3.87
C ASN A 47 9.05 14.53 3.62
N GLU A 48 9.78 14.58 2.49
CA GLU A 48 10.57 15.76 2.14
C GLU A 48 9.67 16.96 1.83
N GLU A 49 10.12 18.15 2.24
CA GLU A 49 9.36 19.40 2.05
C GLU A 49 9.04 19.70 0.57
N GLY A 50 9.83 19.17 -0.35
CA GLY A 50 9.62 19.30 -1.80
C GLY A 50 8.44 18.49 -2.34
N TYR A 51 8.00 17.43 -1.66
CA TYR A 51 6.94 16.54 -2.13
C TYR A 51 5.54 17.03 -1.73
N LYS A 52 5.08 18.07 -2.43
CA LYS A 52 3.77 18.71 -2.15
C LYS A 52 2.55 17.87 -2.59
N GLY A 53 2.73 16.88 -3.44
CA GLY A 53 1.65 16.05 -3.97
C GLY A 53 0.92 15.27 -2.88
N GLY A 54 1.65 14.56 -2.04
CA GLY A 54 1.09 13.75 -0.97
C GLY A 54 0.31 14.54 0.09
N LEU A 55 0.75 15.76 0.41
CA LEU A 55 0.03 16.62 1.37
C LEU A 55 -1.34 17.07 0.84
N LYS A 56 -1.43 17.40 -0.45
CA LYS A 56 -2.70 17.77 -1.09
C LYS A 56 -3.66 16.59 -1.14
N GLU A 57 -3.16 15.42 -1.50
CA GLU A 57 -3.93 14.17 -1.56
C GLU A 57 -4.48 13.80 -0.18
N MET A 58 -3.66 13.84 0.87
CA MET A 58 -4.10 13.60 2.24
C MET A 58 -5.16 14.60 2.70
N GLY A 59 -5.03 15.87 2.30
CA GLY A 59 -6.04 16.90 2.57
C GLY A 59 -7.38 16.58 1.91
N LEU A 60 -7.37 16.11 0.65
CA LEU A 60 -8.57 15.69 -0.06
C LEU A 60 -9.20 14.45 0.57
N LEU A 61 -8.41 13.43 0.89
CA LEU A 61 -8.90 12.23 1.55
C LEU A 61 -9.60 12.56 2.87
N ARG A 62 -8.99 13.38 3.73
CA ARG A 62 -9.61 13.80 5.01
C ARG A 62 -10.90 14.58 4.79
N LYS A 63 -10.91 15.48 3.81
CA LYS A 63 -12.09 16.29 3.51
C LYS A 63 -13.28 15.48 3.03
N HIS A 64 -13.03 14.44 2.21
CA HIS A 64 -14.07 13.66 1.55
C HIS A 64 -14.25 12.24 2.14
N ALA A 65 -13.52 11.88 3.20
CA ALA A 65 -13.59 10.55 3.78
C ALA A 65 -15.03 10.13 4.16
N ALA A 66 -15.80 11.04 4.79
CA ALA A 66 -17.20 10.78 5.14
C ALA A 66 -18.08 10.48 3.92
N GLU A 67 -17.87 11.19 2.82
CA GLU A 67 -18.59 10.98 1.56
C GLU A 67 -18.19 9.65 0.90
N ILE A 68 -16.88 9.34 0.86
CA ILE A 68 -16.34 8.10 0.29
C ILE A 68 -16.94 6.87 0.98
N VAL A 69 -17.10 6.90 2.30
CA VAL A 69 -17.63 5.76 3.05
C VAL A 69 -19.13 5.80 3.25
N SER A 70 -19.82 6.77 2.66
CA SER A 70 -21.28 6.88 2.76
C SER A 70 -21.96 5.61 2.26
N GLY A 71 -22.85 5.03 3.08
CA GLY A 71 -23.55 3.78 2.78
C GLY A 71 -22.71 2.51 2.97
N LEU A 72 -21.47 2.58 3.45
CA LEU A 72 -20.66 1.38 3.67
C LEU A 72 -20.81 0.76 5.06
N ALA A 73 -21.47 1.44 6.00
CA ALA A 73 -21.59 1.00 7.39
C ALA A 73 -22.70 -0.05 7.65
N ASP A 74 -23.36 -0.58 6.63
CA ASP A 74 -24.53 -1.46 6.77
C ASP A 74 -24.18 -2.92 7.14
N GLY A 75 -22.97 -3.20 7.61
CA GLY A 75 -22.54 -4.53 8.03
C GLY A 75 -21.03 -4.69 8.00
N PRO A 76 -20.51 -5.89 8.33
CA PRO A 76 -19.09 -6.17 8.35
C PRO A 76 -18.42 -5.84 7.02
N LEU A 77 -17.28 -5.17 7.06
CA LEU A 77 -16.57 -4.67 5.88
C LEU A 77 -15.08 -5.00 5.92
N ASN A 78 -14.59 -5.62 4.85
CA ASN A 78 -13.17 -5.65 4.55
C ASN A 78 -12.76 -4.38 3.81
N ILE A 79 -11.73 -3.72 4.31
CA ILE A 79 -11.03 -2.66 3.60
C ILE A 79 -9.74 -3.27 3.05
N VAL A 80 -9.70 -3.48 1.74
CA VAL A 80 -8.58 -4.08 1.01
C VAL A 80 -7.77 -2.96 0.38
N ASP A 81 -6.58 -2.73 0.92
CA ASP A 81 -5.71 -1.61 0.54
C ASP A 81 -4.59 -2.14 -0.36
N LEU A 82 -4.74 -1.93 -1.67
CA LEU A 82 -3.85 -2.42 -2.71
C LEU A 82 -2.70 -1.45 -2.92
N GLY A 83 -1.47 -1.92 -2.73
CA GLY A 83 -0.29 -1.05 -2.67
C GLY A 83 -0.37 -0.16 -1.43
N CYS A 84 -0.60 -0.76 -0.26
CA CYS A 84 -0.95 -0.04 0.97
C CYS A 84 0.11 0.95 1.45
N GLY A 85 1.36 0.81 1.01
CA GLY A 85 2.46 1.64 1.52
C GLY A 85 2.52 1.60 3.05
N ASP A 86 2.62 2.75 3.69
CA ASP A 86 2.63 2.86 5.16
C ASP A 86 1.24 3.00 5.79
N GLY A 87 0.16 2.87 5.02
CA GLY A 87 -1.22 2.92 5.49
C GLY A 87 -1.76 4.33 5.80
N ARG A 88 -0.94 5.38 5.68
CA ARG A 88 -1.38 6.76 6.03
C ARG A 88 -2.63 7.21 5.27
N LYS A 89 -2.82 6.75 4.02
CA LYS A 89 -3.99 7.08 3.20
C LYS A 89 -5.25 6.33 3.63
N ALA A 90 -5.11 5.13 4.19
CA ALA A 90 -6.22 4.35 4.70
C ALA A 90 -6.80 4.94 6.00
N VAL A 91 -5.95 5.52 6.85
CA VAL A 91 -6.35 6.03 8.17
C VAL A 91 -7.59 6.93 8.12
N PRO A 92 -7.70 7.99 7.29
CA PRO A 92 -8.89 8.84 7.26
C PRO A 92 -10.18 8.11 6.89
N ILE A 93 -10.08 7.10 6.01
CA ILE A 93 -11.21 6.29 5.58
C ILE A 93 -11.69 5.40 6.72
N VAL A 94 -10.76 4.72 7.35
CA VAL A 94 -11.00 3.78 8.45
C VAL A 94 -11.55 4.50 9.67
N GLU A 95 -11.02 5.69 10.02
CA GLU A 95 -11.52 6.53 11.12
C GLU A 95 -13.02 6.85 10.99
N HIS A 96 -13.48 7.13 9.77
CA HIS A 96 -14.89 7.45 9.53
C HIS A 96 -15.84 6.25 9.64
N LEU A 97 -15.33 5.03 9.52
CA LEU A 97 -16.11 3.80 9.69
C LEU A 97 -15.99 3.23 11.12
N TYR A 98 -15.00 3.66 11.88
CA TYR A 98 -14.75 3.18 13.22
C TYR A 98 -15.99 3.37 14.13
N GLY A 99 -16.38 2.31 14.83
CA GLY A 99 -17.56 2.32 15.69
C GLY A 99 -18.92 2.27 14.97
N LYS A 100 -18.95 2.33 13.64
CA LYS A 100 -20.20 2.26 12.85
C LYS A 100 -20.47 0.85 12.33
N CYS A 101 -19.44 0.08 11.99
CA CYS A 101 -19.54 -1.32 11.61
C CYS A 101 -18.29 -2.10 12.03
N ALA A 102 -18.35 -3.42 11.94
CA ALA A 102 -17.17 -4.25 12.12
C ALA A 102 -16.24 -4.08 10.90
N ILE A 103 -14.99 -3.74 11.15
CA ILE A 103 -13.99 -3.51 10.10
C ILE A 103 -12.87 -4.52 10.26
N ARG A 104 -12.43 -5.08 9.12
CA ARG A 104 -11.18 -5.80 8.98
C ARG A 104 -10.32 -5.09 7.92
N TYR A 105 -9.14 -4.64 8.29
CA TYR A 105 -8.20 -3.99 7.37
C TYR A 105 -7.25 -5.04 6.79
N CYS A 106 -7.18 -5.08 5.47
CA CYS A 106 -6.38 -6.03 4.70
C CYS A 106 -5.34 -5.25 3.85
N PRO A 107 -4.18 -4.90 4.42
CA PRO A 107 -3.11 -4.27 3.65
C PRO A 107 -2.46 -5.28 2.70
N ILE A 108 -2.28 -4.90 1.45
CA ILE A 108 -1.64 -5.69 0.41
C ILE A 108 -0.51 -4.85 -0.20
N ASP A 109 0.69 -5.40 -0.18
CA ASP A 109 1.86 -4.76 -0.78
C ASP A 109 2.90 -5.83 -1.13
N ILE A 110 3.78 -5.58 -2.08
CA ILE A 110 4.90 -6.48 -2.39
C ILE A 110 5.98 -6.43 -1.31
N SER A 111 5.98 -5.39 -0.49
CA SER A 111 6.92 -5.16 0.60
C SER A 111 6.32 -5.55 1.95
N ARG A 112 6.88 -6.57 2.60
CA ARG A 112 6.52 -6.92 3.98
C ARG A 112 6.67 -5.72 4.92
N PHE A 113 7.71 -4.91 4.73
CA PHE A 113 7.94 -3.72 5.53
C PHE A 113 6.75 -2.74 5.44
N MET A 114 6.21 -2.54 4.23
CA MET A 114 5.03 -1.67 4.03
C MET A 114 3.77 -2.27 4.66
N VAL A 115 3.50 -3.56 4.47
CA VAL A 115 2.36 -4.25 5.11
C VAL A 115 2.39 -4.09 6.63
N ASP A 116 3.56 -4.27 7.25
CA ASP A 116 3.69 -4.14 8.71
C ASP A 116 3.46 -2.69 9.17
N ARG A 117 3.94 -1.70 8.42
CA ARG A 117 3.71 -0.28 8.70
C ARG A 117 2.24 0.11 8.56
N ALA A 118 1.59 -0.34 7.50
CA ALA A 118 0.17 -0.07 7.27
C ALA A 118 -0.70 -0.68 8.38
N ALA A 119 -0.42 -1.93 8.74
CA ALA A 119 -1.12 -2.60 9.84
C ALA A 119 -0.91 -1.90 11.19
N GLU A 120 0.30 -1.40 11.46
CA GLU A 120 0.58 -0.60 12.66
C GLU A 120 -0.20 0.72 12.66
N ALA A 121 -0.23 1.43 11.53
CA ALA A 121 -0.92 2.71 11.41
C ALA A 121 -2.42 2.58 11.72
N VAL A 122 -3.09 1.59 11.11
CA VAL A 122 -4.51 1.32 11.35
C VAL A 122 -4.75 0.68 12.71
N GLY A 123 -3.84 -0.17 13.18
CA GLY A 123 -3.93 -0.79 14.51
C GLY A 123 -3.96 0.22 15.67
N LYS A 124 -3.35 1.40 15.51
CA LYS A 124 -3.43 2.51 16.50
C LYS A 124 -4.85 3.02 16.70
N LEU A 125 -5.74 2.77 15.75
CA LEU A 125 -7.18 3.08 15.87
C LEU A 125 -7.98 1.97 16.57
N GLY A 126 -7.34 0.90 17.05
CA GLY A 126 -8.01 -0.26 17.66
C GLY A 126 -8.67 -1.20 16.65
N ILE A 127 -8.31 -1.11 15.37
CA ILE A 127 -8.88 -1.94 14.31
C ILE A 127 -7.95 -3.12 14.00
N ALA A 128 -8.55 -4.31 13.89
CA ALA A 128 -7.82 -5.50 13.53
C ALA A 128 -7.30 -5.41 12.08
N ALA A 129 -5.98 -5.44 11.93
CA ALA A 129 -5.31 -5.53 10.64
C ALA A 129 -4.81 -6.96 10.40
N VAL A 130 -5.04 -7.45 9.19
CA VAL A 130 -4.56 -8.78 8.76
C VAL A 130 -3.12 -8.68 8.30
N LYS A 131 -2.24 -9.50 8.91
CA LYS A 131 -0.80 -9.55 8.57
C LYS A 131 -0.37 -10.97 8.23
N GLU A 132 -1.08 -11.58 7.31
CA GLU A 132 -0.79 -12.94 6.85
C GLU A 132 0.30 -12.97 5.77
N THR A 133 0.75 -14.17 5.44
CA THR A 133 1.73 -14.34 4.36
C THR A 133 1.21 -13.83 3.02
N TRP A 134 -0.07 -14.03 2.73
CA TRP A 134 -0.74 -13.54 1.53
C TRP A 134 -0.93 -12.02 1.46
N SER A 135 -0.73 -11.29 2.56
CA SER A 135 -0.69 -9.82 2.53
C SER A 135 0.53 -9.28 1.77
N VAL A 136 1.61 -10.07 1.69
CA VAL A 136 2.79 -9.73 0.86
C VAL A 136 2.55 -10.30 -0.52
N HIS A 137 1.95 -9.51 -1.39
CA HIS A 137 1.47 -9.97 -2.69
C HIS A 137 1.51 -8.86 -3.74
N ASP A 138 1.71 -9.28 -4.98
CA ASP A 138 1.55 -8.39 -6.13
C ASP A 138 0.07 -8.25 -6.45
N PHE A 139 -0.49 -7.06 -6.23
CA PHE A 139 -1.92 -6.81 -6.46
C PHE A 139 -2.34 -6.92 -7.95
N GLU A 140 -1.42 -6.99 -8.89
CA GLU A 140 -1.74 -7.33 -10.27
C GLU A 140 -2.25 -8.77 -10.42
N ARG A 141 -2.04 -9.62 -9.40
CA ARG A 141 -2.52 -11.02 -9.33
C ARG A 141 -3.64 -11.16 -8.29
N LEU A 142 -4.58 -10.22 -8.29
CA LEU A 142 -5.63 -10.08 -7.27
C LEU A 142 -6.55 -11.32 -7.17
N GLU A 143 -6.71 -12.07 -8.25
CA GLU A 143 -7.50 -13.31 -8.27
C GLU A 143 -7.02 -14.35 -7.27
N GLU A 144 -5.72 -14.39 -6.98
CA GLU A 144 -5.13 -15.30 -5.99
C GLU A 144 -5.52 -14.95 -4.55
N LEU A 145 -5.90 -13.69 -4.29
CA LEU A 145 -6.30 -13.20 -2.98
C LEU A 145 -7.76 -13.46 -2.65
N SER A 146 -8.60 -13.72 -3.65
CA SER A 146 -10.05 -13.84 -3.49
C SER A 146 -10.51 -14.79 -2.37
N PRO A 147 -9.90 -16.00 -2.19
CA PRO A 147 -10.29 -16.90 -1.10
C PRO A 147 -10.04 -16.33 0.30
N HIS A 148 -9.02 -15.51 0.44
CA HIS A 148 -8.61 -14.92 1.73
C HIS A 148 -9.49 -13.71 2.11
N LEU A 149 -9.96 -12.97 1.11
CA LEU A 149 -10.70 -11.73 1.31
C LEU A 149 -12.15 -11.96 1.77
N ARG A 150 -12.74 -13.13 1.48
CA ARG A 150 -14.14 -13.46 1.79
C ARG A 150 -14.28 -14.40 2.98
N SER A 151 -13.30 -14.45 3.88
CA SER A 151 -13.32 -15.34 5.03
C SER A 151 -13.84 -14.66 6.30
N GLY A 152 -14.33 -15.45 7.28
CA GLY A 152 -14.61 -14.96 8.63
C GLY A 152 -15.82 -14.02 8.77
N GLY A 153 -16.83 -14.13 7.89
CA GLY A 153 -18.06 -13.33 7.97
C GLY A 153 -17.92 -11.91 7.41
N PHE A 154 -16.88 -11.65 6.63
CA PHE A 154 -16.65 -10.39 5.94
C PHE A 154 -16.87 -10.57 4.42
N ASP A 155 -18.13 -10.62 4.00
CA ASP A 155 -18.49 -10.87 2.60
C ASP A 155 -18.45 -9.61 1.73
N ARG A 156 -18.39 -8.44 2.34
CA ARG A 156 -18.31 -7.15 1.67
C ARG A 156 -16.88 -6.65 1.65
N CYS A 157 -16.43 -6.14 0.51
CA CYS A 157 -15.09 -5.58 0.35
C CYS A 157 -15.17 -4.16 -0.23
N MET A 158 -14.42 -3.26 0.36
CA MET A 158 -14.04 -1.99 -0.24
C MET A 158 -12.59 -2.10 -0.69
N PHE A 159 -12.34 -1.95 -1.98
CA PHE A 159 -11.00 -1.92 -2.53
C PHE A 159 -10.51 -0.48 -2.63
N MET A 160 -9.32 -0.24 -2.11
CA MET A 160 -8.61 1.03 -2.26
C MET A 160 -7.37 0.80 -3.11
N LEU A 161 -7.13 1.67 -4.09
CA LEU A 161 -5.91 1.75 -4.88
C LEU A 161 -5.54 3.22 -4.96
N MET A 162 -4.65 3.66 -4.08
CA MET A 162 -4.34 5.06 -3.89
C MET A 162 -2.84 5.35 -4.11
N GLY A 163 -2.29 4.81 -5.16
CA GLY A 163 -0.92 4.96 -5.69
C GLY A 163 0.07 5.83 -5.00
#